data_1d8b79c8fdc876c891713600bea98408
#
_entry.id   1d8b79c8fdc876c891713600bea98408
#
_cell.length_a   1.000
_cell.length_b   1.000
_cell.length_c   1.000
_cell.angle_alpha   90.00
_cell.angle_beta   90.00
_cell.angle_gamma   90.00
#
_symmetry.space_group_name_H-M   'P 1'
#
loop_
_entity.id
_entity.type
_entity.pdbx_description
1 polymer ?
#
loop_
_entity_poly.entity_id
_entity_poly.type
_entity_poly.pdbx_seq_one_letter_code
_entity_poly.pdbx_strand_id
1 'polypeptide(L)'
;MKNQINSYAQARISFYEASLQRKNTPQLVDEFNQLAQSRGWTAERSYFSTALIYEMLHRDIDISAIAIWDNEKEKIHSLHYTQVRLDEVAKSLVTLS
;
A
#
# COMPACT_ATOMS: atom_id res chain seq x y z
N MET A 1 17.80 8.47 -18.82
CA MET A 1 17.46 8.41 -18.44
C MET A 1 16.67 8.23 -18.05
N LYS A 2 16.59 8.06 -17.84
CA LYS A 2 15.97 7.97 -17.37
C LYS A 2 15.35 8.03 -16.59
N ASN A 3 15.00 7.76 -16.55
CA ASN A 3 14.42 7.91 -15.64
C ASN A 3 14.33 8.10 -14.67
N GLN A 4 13.72 8.57 -14.95
CA GLN A 4 14.31 8.76 -13.81
C GLN A 4 13.45 8.84 -12.68
N ILE A 5 13.61 7.95 -11.76
CA ILE A 5 12.91 7.99 -10.52
C ILE A 5 13.27 9.29 -9.85
N ASN A 6 12.27 10.04 -9.47
CA ASN A 6 12.47 11.23 -8.70
C ASN A 6 13.15 10.84 -7.38
N SER A 7 14.37 11.35 -7.16
CA SER A 7 15.15 11.02 -5.96
C SER A 7 14.41 11.40 -4.69
N TYR A 8 13.68 12.50 -4.71
CA TYR A 8 12.93 12.94 -3.55
C TYR A 8 11.82 11.93 -3.23
N ALA A 9 11.07 11.51 -4.26
CA ALA A 9 10.00 10.54 -4.06
C ALA A 9 10.55 9.24 -3.49
N GLN A 10 11.66 8.77 -4.04
CA GLN A 10 12.26 7.52 -3.57
C GLN A 10 12.71 7.65 -2.11
N ALA A 11 13.29 8.78 -1.74
CA ALA A 11 13.71 9.01 -0.36
C ALA A 11 12.52 9.00 0.59
N ARG A 12 11.41 9.62 0.18
CA ARG A 12 10.21 9.66 1.03
C ARG A 12 9.59 8.28 1.17
N ILE A 13 9.53 7.52 0.08
CA ILE A 13 8.99 6.16 0.13
C ILE A 13 9.85 5.31 1.07
N SER A 14 11.17 5.40 0.96
CA SER A 14 12.08 4.64 1.82
C SER A 14 11.92 5.03 3.29
N PHE A 15 11.71 6.31 3.56
CA PHE A 15 11.48 6.79 4.90
C PHE A 15 10.23 6.13 5.50
N TYR A 16 9.15 6.12 4.74
CA TYR A 16 7.91 5.51 5.21
C TYR A 16 8.04 4.00 5.35
N GLU A 17 8.75 3.35 4.43
CA GLU A 17 8.97 1.91 4.54
C GLU A 17 9.69 1.53 5.83
N ALA A 18 10.71 2.31 6.20
CA ALA A 18 11.45 2.03 7.43
C ALA A 18 10.53 2.10 8.65
N SER A 19 9.61 3.06 8.65
CA SER A 19 8.64 3.20 9.73
C SER A 19 7.65 2.04 9.74
N LEU A 20 7.16 1.66 8.55
CA LEU A 20 6.14 0.62 8.44
C LEU A 20 6.68 -0.76 8.78
N GLN A 21 7.96 -1.01 8.54
CA GLN A 21 8.56 -2.29 8.88
C GLN A 21 8.49 -2.59 10.37
N ARG A 22 8.38 -1.55 11.19
CA ARG A 22 8.32 -1.70 12.66
C ARG A 22 6.91 -1.99 13.15
N LYS A 23 5.91 -1.88 12.28
CA LYS A 23 4.52 -2.10 12.66
C LYS A 23 4.12 -3.54 12.41
N ASN A 24 3.21 -4.05 13.24
CA ASN A 24 2.68 -5.38 12.99
C ASN A 24 1.65 -5.31 11.85
N THR A 25 1.26 -6.47 11.35
CA THR A 25 0.36 -6.52 10.21
C THR A 25 -1.00 -5.87 10.47
N PRO A 26 -1.66 -6.10 11.61
CA PRO A 26 -2.90 -5.37 11.89
C PRO A 26 -2.76 -3.86 11.86
N GLN A 27 -1.61 -3.34 12.30
CA GLN A 27 -1.36 -1.89 12.24
C GLN A 27 -1.25 -1.40 10.81
N LEU A 28 -0.68 -2.22 9.91
CA LEU A 28 -0.64 -1.85 8.50
C LEU A 28 -2.04 -1.75 7.91
N VAL A 29 -2.91 -2.67 8.28
CA VAL A 29 -4.30 -2.65 7.83
C VAL A 29 -5.00 -1.39 8.34
N ASP A 30 -4.75 -1.03 9.60
CA ASP A 30 -5.31 0.21 10.15
C ASP A 30 -4.84 1.44 9.37
N GLU A 31 -3.55 1.46 8.99
CA GLU A 31 -3.02 2.57 8.20
C GLU A 31 -3.72 2.65 6.85
N PHE A 32 -3.96 1.53 6.21
CA PHE A 32 -4.67 1.53 4.93
C PHE A 32 -6.10 2.05 5.11
N ASN A 33 -6.77 1.62 6.17
CA ASN A 33 -8.13 2.07 6.43
C ASN A 33 -8.20 3.56 6.70
N GLN A 34 -7.19 4.12 7.35
CA GLN A 34 -7.12 5.56 7.54
C GLN A 34 -6.96 6.29 6.21
N LEU A 35 -6.12 5.75 5.32
CA LEU A 35 -6.00 6.31 3.97
C LEU A 35 -7.34 6.29 3.25
N ALA A 36 -8.06 5.19 3.37
CA ALA A 36 -9.35 5.03 2.68
C ALA A 36 -10.39 6.04 3.17
N GLN A 37 -10.28 6.47 4.41
CA GLN A 37 -11.22 7.42 4.99
C GLN A 37 -10.84 8.88 4.72
N SER A 38 -9.57 9.15 4.47
CA SER A 38 -9.14 10.53 4.38
C SER A 38 -9.51 11.14 3.04
N ARG A 39 -9.62 12.45 3.02
CA ARG A 39 -9.98 13.19 1.83
C ARG A 39 -8.78 13.99 1.34
N GLY A 40 -8.78 14.25 0.04
CA GLY A 40 -7.70 15.00 -0.57
C GLY A 40 -6.51 14.11 -0.83
N TRP A 41 -5.81 14.39 -1.89
CA TRP A 41 -4.66 13.59 -2.28
C TRP A 41 -3.44 14.51 -2.40
N THR A 42 -2.36 14.13 -1.74
CA THR A 42 -1.11 14.87 -1.80
C THR A 42 0.01 13.95 -2.25
N ALA A 43 1.14 14.54 -2.65
CA ALA A 43 2.30 13.74 -3.02
C ALA A 43 2.77 12.86 -1.86
N GLU A 44 2.79 13.42 -0.64
CA GLU A 44 3.21 12.64 0.52
C GLU A 44 2.30 11.44 0.76
N ARG A 45 1.02 11.62 0.55
CA ARG A 45 0.07 10.53 0.69
C ARG A 45 0.35 9.43 -0.32
N SER A 46 0.70 9.80 -1.55
CA SER A 46 1.09 8.83 -2.56
C SER A 46 2.32 8.06 -2.15
N TYR A 47 3.33 8.75 -1.60
CA TYR A 47 4.55 8.08 -1.17
C TYR A 47 4.27 7.12 -0.02
N PHE A 48 3.46 7.54 0.93
CA PHE A 48 3.10 6.69 2.05
C PHE A 48 2.31 5.46 1.58
N SER A 49 1.35 5.67 0.69
CA SER A 49 0.53 4.58 0.15
C SER A 49 1.40 3.57 -0.59
N THR A 50 2.35 4.05 -1.39
CA THR A 50 3.27 3.17 -2.11
C THR A 50 4.08 2.33 -1.13
N ALA A 51 4.63 2.96 -0.10
CA ALA A 51 5.42 2.25 0.91
C ALA A 51 4.58 1.20 1.63
N LEU A 52 3.34 1.55 1.97
CA LEU A 52 2.43 0.65 2.67
C LEU A 52 2.14 -0.60 1.85
N ILE A 53 1.84 -0.41 0.57
CA ILE A 53 1.55 -1.54 -0.31
C ILE A 53 2.79 -2.42 -0.48
N TYR A 54 3.96 -1.80 -0.66
CA TYR A 54 5.20 -2.57 -0.76
C TYR A 54 5.44 -3.41 0.49
N GLU A 55 5.18 -2.85 1.66
CA GLU A 55 5.37 -3.61 2.89
C GLU A 55 4.38 -4.78 2.99
N MET A 56 3.14 -4.56 2.60
CA MET A 56 2.15 -5.64 2.58
C MET A 56 2.58 -6.77 1.64
N LEU A 57 3.05 -6.41 0.45
CA LEU A 57 3.52 -7.41 -0.51
C LEU A 57 4.74 -8.14 0.03
N HIS A 58 5.64 -7.42 0.69
CA HIS A 58 6.83 -8.02 1.28
C HIS A 58 6.47 -9.07 2.34
N ARG A 59 5.34 -8.90 3.00
CA ARG A 59 4.86 -9.85 4.01
C ARG A 59 3.95 -10.92 3.41
N ASP A 60 3.87 -11.00 2.09
CA ASP A 60 3.05 -11.99 1.38
C ASP A 60 1.57 -11.87 1.70
N ILE A 61 1.11 -10.64 1.91
CA ILE A 61 -0.31 -10.39 2.09
C ILE A 61 -0.95 -10.28 0.70
N ASP A 62 -2.03 -11.01 0.49
CA ASP A 62 -2.78 -10.93 -0.76
C ASP A 62 -3.61 -9.65 -0.76
N ILE A 63 -3.27 -8.72 -1.64
CA ILE A 63 -3.94 -7.44 -1.75
C ILE A 63 -4.88 -7.37 -2.94
N SER A 64 -5.23 -8.51 -3.54
CA SER A 64 -6.02 -8.52 -4.77
C SER A 64 -7.39 -7.87 -4.61
N ALA A 65 -7.92 -7.82 -3.39
CA ALA A 65 -9.20 -7.16 -3.15
C ALA A 65 -9.16 -5.64 -3.39
N ILE A 66 -7.97 -5.03 -3.32
CA ILE A 66 -7.81 -3.59 -3.44
C ILE A 66 -6.90 -3.18 -4.59
N ALA A 67 -6.23 -4.11 -5.23
CA ALA A 67 -5.24 -3.80 -6.26
C ALA A 67 -5.76 -4.21 -7.64
N ILE A 68 -5.63 -3.30 -8.58
CA ILE A 68 -5.91 -3.59 -9.98
C ILE A 68 -4.57 -3.66 -10.68
N TRP A 69 -4.23 -4.85 -11.16
CA TRP A 69 -2.94 -5.11 -11.79
C TRP A 69 -3.01 -4.84 -13.29
N ASP A 70 -1.85 -4.60 -13.88
CA ASP A 70 -1.79 -4.52 -15.33
C ASP A 70 -2.02 -5.92 -15.91
N ASN A 71 -2.08 -6.00 -17.24
CA ASN A 71 -2.42 -7.27 -17.92
C ASN A 71 -1.44 -8.37 -17.61
N GLU A 72 -0.22 -8.03 -17.25
CA GLU A 72 0.82 -9.01 -17.00
C GLU A 72 1.06 -9.24 -15.52
N LYS A 73 0.33 -8.52 -14.69
CA LYS A 73 0.45 -8.58 -13.24
C LYS A 73 1.84 -8.23 -12.74
N GLU A 74 2.58 -7.44 -13.51
CA GLU A 74 3.92 -7.06 -13.11
C GLU A 74 3.93 -5.82 -12.23
N LYS A 75 2.92 -4.98 -12.37
CA LYS A 75 2.82 -3.81 -11.52
C LYS A 75 1.37 -3.43 -11.31
N ILE A 76 1.14 -2.70 -10.26
CA ILE A 76 -0.20 -2.28 -9.88
C ILE A 76 -0.61 -1.09 -10.73
N HIS A 77 -1.74 -1.23 -11.41
CA HIS A 77 -2.30 -0.16 -12.22
C HIS A 77 -2.98 0.89 -11.35
N SER A 78 -3.78 0.46 -10.40
CA SER A 78 -4.44 1.37 -9.47
C SER A 78 -4.84 0.63 -8.21
N LEU A 79 -5.18 1.41 -7.19
CA LEU A 79 -5.63 0.87 -5.91
C LEU A 79 -7.04 1.34 -5.64
N HIS A 80 -7.83 0.48 -5.03
CA HIS A 80 -9.18 0.81 -4.61
C HIS A 80 -9.14 1.08 -3.10
N TYR A 81 -9.32 2.33 -2.72
CA TYR A 81 -9.23 2.73 -1.31
C TYR A 81 -10.60 2.56 -0.65
N THR A 82 -10.76 1.45 0.03
CA THR A 82 -11.98 1.11 0.73
C THR A 82 -11.61 0.46 2.04
N GLN A 83 -12.57 0.37 2.96
CA GLN A 83 -12.33 -0.27 4.25
C GLN A 83 -12.11 -1.77 4.06
N VAL A 84 -11.11 -2.29 4.75
CA VAL A 84 -10.77 -3.70 4.65
C VAL A 84 -10.49 -4.27 6.04
N ARG A 85 -10.55 -5.59 6.12
CA ARG A 85 -10.04 -6.32 7.28
C ARG A 85 -9.02 -7.34 6.80
N LEU A 86 -8.21 -7.81 7.71
CA LEU A 86 -7.24 -8.85 7.42
C LEU A 86 -7.83 -10.21 7.74
N ASP A 87 -7.82 -11.10 6.76
CA ASP A 87 -8.09 -12.52 7.01
C ASP A 87 -6.74 -13.15 7.33
N GLU A 88 -6.51 -13.46 8.61
CA GLU A 88 -5.20 -13.91 9.04
C GLU A 88 -4.88 -15.33 8.59
N VAL A 89 -5.91 -16.14 8.39
CA VAL A 89 -5.70 -17.51 7.92
C VAL A 89 -5.25 -17.52 6.47
N ALA A 90 -5.95 -16.77 5.64
CA ALA A 90 -5.63 -16.69 4.21
C ALA A 90 -4.54 -15.68 3.91
N LYS A 91 -4.17 -14.84 4.88
CA LYS A 91 -3.22 -13.74 4.70
C LYS A 91 -3.66 -12.83 3.56
N SER A 92 -4.92 -12.43 3.59
CA SER A 92 -5.46 -11.60 2.53
C SER A 92 -6.32 -10.48 3.10
N LEU A 93 -6.41 -9.39 2.34
CA LEU A 93 -7.31 -8.30 2.66
C LEU A 93 -8.69 -8.63 2.11
N VAL A 94 -9.72 -8.36 2.91
CA VAL A 94 -11.10 -8.59 2.53
C VAL A 94 -11.84 -7.27 2.66
N THR A 95 -12.56 -6.87 1.62
CA THR A 95 -13.29 -5.61 1.67
C THR A 95 -14.49 -5.75 2.62
N LEU A 96 -14.74 -4.66 3.33
CA LEU A 96 -15.94 -4.55 4.16
C LEU A 96 -17.02 -3.89 3.32
N SER A 97 -18.10 -4.55 3.15
CA SER A 97 -19.16 -4.01 2.30
C SER A 97 -20.46 -3.83 3.08
#